data_db15e6d08c217670b7c275e6684afab7
#
_entry.id   db15e6d08c217670b7c275e6684afab7
#
_cell.length_a   1.000
_cell.length_b   1.000
_cell.length_c   1.000
_cell.angle_alpha   90.00
_cell.angle_beta   90.00
_cell.angle_gamma   90.00
#
_symmetry.space_group_name_H-M   'P 1'
#
loop_
_entity.id
_entity.type
_entity.pdbx_description
1 polymer ?
#
loop_
_entity_poly.entity_id
_entity_poly.type
_entity_poly.pdbx_seq_one_letter_code
_entity_poly.pdbx_strand_id
1 'polypeptide(L)'
;FSEPDQYTVPKKYQKATKIGNAMTPDMEKISTLKPDLILSPNSLESDLSSKYKKIKISSSFLNLKNLSGMYKSIEELGKLFNKEKQAKILIDEYVNYMTSFREKYQNNVSPRVLILMGLPGGSYVVATESSYVGDLVRLAGGTNIYGDGEGKDFINVSVEDMLKQNPDIILRTSHAMPKQVMEYFQQEFSNNQTWQQFDAVKNNKVYDLNNEYFGMSANFNYQKGLETLEGILYENN
;
A
#
# COMPACT_ATOMS: atom_id res chain seq x y z
N PHE A 1 12.37 -15.84 -7.10
CA PHE A 1 11.46 -14.74 -6.73
C PHE A 1 10.11 -14.93 -7.40
N SER A 2 9.05 -14.34 -6.82
CA SER A 2 7.74 -14.26 -7.46
C SER A 2 7.74 -13.24 -8.61
N GLU A 3 6.92 -13.48 -9.64
CA GLU A 3 6.76 -12.50 -10.72
C GLU A 3 5.95 -11.30 -10.20
N PRO A 4 6.49 -10.08 -10.30
CA PRO A 4 5.70 -8.89 -9.99
C PRO A 4 4.83 -8.52 -11.19
N ASP A 5 3.56 -8.30 -10.93
CA ASP A 5 2.61 -7.83 -11.96
C ASP A 5 2.80 -6.33 -12.30
N GLN A 6 3.56 -5.60 -11.46
CA GLN A 6 3.55 -4.14 -11.44
C GLN A 6 4.93 -3.49 -11.30
N TYR A 7 6.00 -4.27 -11.09
CA TYR A 7 7.33 -3.72 -10.84
C TYR A 7 8.35 -4.25 -11.84
N THR A 8 9.23 -3.38 -12.29
CA THR A 8 10.40 -3.81 -13.05
C THR A 8 11.36 -4.56 -12.14
N VAL A 9 11.64 -5.81 -12.46
CA VAL A 9 12.61 -6.63 -11.72
C VAL A 9 14.00 -6.00 -11.83
N PRO A 10 14.68 -5.69 -10.72
CA PRO A 10 16.03 -5.15 -10.75
C PRO A 10 16.98 -6.05 -11.56
N LYS A 11 17.88 -5.44 -12.33
CA LYS A 11 18.84 -6.15 -13.23
C LYS A 11 19.54 -7.33 -12.56
N LYS A 12 19.90 -7.17 -11.28
CA LYS A 12 20.55 -8.20 -10.46
C LYS A 12 19.74 -9.50 -10.37
N TYR A 13 18.41 -9.42 -10.41
CA TYR A 13 17.49 -10.55 -10.21
C TYR A 13 16.78 -11.02 -11.48
N GLN A 14 17.01 -10.40 -12.64
CA GLN A 14 16.35 -10.77 -13.90
C GLN A 14 16.59 -12.24 -14.33
N LYS A 15 17.77 -12.80 -13.94
CA LYS A 15 18.12 -14.19 -14.22
C LYS A 15 17.73 -15.17 -13.10
N ALA A 16 17.15 -14.70 -12.01
CA ALA A 16 16.74 -15.57 -10.91
C ALA A 16 15.52 -16.42 -11.32
N THR A 17 15.46 -17.65 -10.81
CA THR A 17 14.37 -18.56 -11.10
C THR A 17 13.04 -17.96 -10.63
N LYS A 18 12.09 -17.90 -11.53
CA LYS A 18 10.72 -17.46 -11.23
C LYS A 18 9.94 -18.57 -10.56
N ILE A 19 9.29 -18.27 -9.46
CA ILE A 19 8.55 -19.22 -8.61
C ILE A 19 7.04 -18.91 -8.58
N GLY A 20 6.49 -18.31 -9.64
CA GLY A 20 5.09 -17.88 -9.72
C GLY A 20 4.89 -16.47 -9.17
N ASN A 21 3.65 -16.09 -8.88
CA ASN A 21 3.33 -14.81 -8.25
C ASN A 21 3.30 -14.89 -6.72
N ALA A 22 3.21 -13.75 -6.05
CA ALA A 22 3.28 -13.70 -4.59
C ALA A 22 2.10 -14.43 -3.91
N MET A 23 0.90 -14.36 -4.47
CA MET A 23 -0.31 -14.96 -3.89
C MET A 23 -0.38 -16.48 -4.14
N THR A 24 0.13 -16.93 -5.28
CA THR A 24 0.12 -18.35 -5.70
C THR A 24 1.51 -18.80 -6.12
N PRO A 25 2.46 -18.88 -5.17
CA PRO A 25 3.81 -19.37 -5.47
C PRO A 25 3.81 -20.86 -5.81
N ASP A 26 4.70 -21.22 -6.74
CA ASP A 26 4.90 -22.62 -7.16
C ASP A 26 5.66 -23.39 -6.07
N MET A 27 4.91 -24.09 -5.22
CA MET A 27 5.44 -24.80 -4.06
C MET A 27 6.35 -25.97 -4.45
N GLU A 28 6.12 -26.61 -5.58
CA GLU A 28 6.94 -27.71 -6.09
C GLU A 28 8.31 -27.18 -6.52
N LYS A 29 8.32 -26.10 -7.29
CA LYS A 29 9.54 -25.43 -7.71
C LYS A 29 10.35 -24.89 -6.52
N ILE A 30 9.69 -24.27 -5.52
CA ILE A 30 10.34 -23.81 -4.29
C ILE A 30 10.98 -24.99 -3.56
N SER A 31 10.26 -26.11 -3.42
CA SER A 31 10.78 -27.31 -2.77
C SER A 31 12.01 -27.88 -3.48
N THR A 32 12.03 -27.85 -4.82
CA THR A 32 13.16 -28.29 -5.64
C THR A 32 14.38 -27.38 -5.48
N LEU A 33 14.18 -26.06 -5.38
CA LEU A 33 15.24 -25.08 -5.21
C LEU A 33 15.91 -25.14 -3.82
N LYS A 34 15.21 -25.67 -2.81
CA LYS A 34 15.67 -25.80 -1.41
C LYS A 34 16.31 -24.51 -0.87
N PRO A 35 15.61 -23.37 -0.89
CA PRO A 35 16.17 -22.14 -0.33
C PRO A 35 16.34 -22.27 1.19
N ASP A 36 17.32 -21.57 1.77
CA ASP A 36 17.52 -21.53 3.21
C ASP A 36 16.42 -20.75 3.94
N LEU A 37 15.82 -19.74 3.25
CA LEU A 37 14.78 -18.90 3.80
C LEU A 37 13.83 -18.41 2.70
N ILE A 38 12.53 -18.39 3.01
CA ILE A 38 11.52 -17.71 2.20
C ILE A 38 11.11 -16.43 2.91
N LEU A 39 11.12 -15.30 2.19
CA LEU A 39 10.58 -14.01 2.65
C LEU A 39 9.27 -13.72 1.91
N SER A 40 8.23 -13.37 2.65
CA SER A 40 6.92 -12.98 2.10
C SER A 40 6.36 -11.79 2.86
N PRO A 41 5.46 -10.98 2.26
CA PRO A 41 4.75 -9.95 3.02
C PRO A 41 3.78 -10.60 4.04
N ASN A 42 3.63 -9.98 5.19
CA ASN A 42 2.77 -10.46 6.27
C ASN A 42 1.28 -10.50 5.89
N SER A 43 0.86 -9.73 4.90
CA SER A 43 -0.50 -9.81 4.33
C SER A 43 -0.86 -11.18 3.75
N LEU A 44 0.13 -12.00 3.42
CA LEU A 44 -0.04 -13.36 2.87
C LEU A 44 0.25 -14.47 3.88
N GLU A 45 0.49 -14.14 5.15
CA GLU A 45 0.87 -15.11 6.17
C GLU A 45 -0.19 -16.17 6.40
N SER A 46 -1.48 -15.78 6.49
CA SER A 46 -2.61 -16.71 6.66
C SER A 46 -2.68 -17.76 5.55
N ASP A 47 -2.38 -17.36 4.32
CA ASP A 47 -2.54 -18.20 3.13
C ASP A 47 -1.32 -19.09 2.84
N LEU A 48 -0.12 -18.61 3.20
CA LEU A 48 1.14 -19.24 2.79
C LEU A 48 1.89 -19.94 3.91
N SER A 49 1.71 -19.56 5.18
CA SER A 49 2.45 -20.14 6.31
C SER A 49 2.33 -21.66 6.38
N SER A 50 1.10 -22.19 6.25
CA SER A 50 0.86 -23.64 6.25
C SER A 50 1.50 -24.36 5.06
N LYS A 51 1.56 -23.72 3.89
CA LYS A 51 2.16 -24.28 2.66
C LYS A 51 3.67 -24.36 2.79
N TYR A 52 4.32 -23.32 3.31
CA TYR A 52 5.77 -23.30 3.55
C TYR A 52 6.20 -24.34 4.61
N LYS A 53 5.41 -24.49 5.69
CA LYS A 53 5.63 -25.53 6.70
C LYS A 53 5.57 -26.94 6.11
N LYS A 54 4.65 -27.21 5.17
CA LYS A 54 4.53 -28.55 4.53
C LYS A 54 5.78 -28.92 3.73
N ILE A 55 6.42 -27.97 3.07
CA ILE A 55 7.67 -28.22 2.33
C ILE A 55 8.93 -28.12 3.22
N LYS A 56 8.76 -27.90 4.54
CA LYS A 56 9.84 -27.86 5.54
C LYS A 56 10.95 -26.85 5.24
N ILE A 57 10.60 -25.70 4.69
CA ILE A 57 11.52 -24.60 4.45
C ILE A 57 11.19 -23.47 5.45
N SER A 58 12.24 -22.88 6.04
CA SER A 58 12.10 -21.73 6.93
C SER A 58 11.47 -20.53 6.18
N SER A 59 10.53 -19.86 6.82
CA SER A 59 9.88 -18.68 6.24
C SER A 59 9.75 -17.56 7.26
N SER A 60 9.86 -16.32 6.80
CA SER A 60 9.61 -15.12 7.58
C SER A 60 8.66 -14.19 6.83
N PHE A 61 7.74 -13.59 7.56
CA PHE A 61 6.75 -12.68 7.00
C PHE A 61 7.09 -11.25 7.43
N LEU A 62 7.47 -10.43 6.44
CA LEU A 62 7.89 -9.05 6.64
C LEU A 62 6.66 -8.17 6.87
N ASN A 63 6.72 -7.30 7.88
CA ASN A 63 5.67 -6.33 8.10
C ASN A 63 5.78 -5.19 7.08
N LEU A 64 4.99 -5.25 6.02
CA LEU A 64 4.91 -4.24 4.98
C LEU A 64 3.59 -3.46 4.99
N LYS A 65 2.84 -3.48 6.08
CA LYS A 65 1.56 -2.76 6.22
C LYS A 65 1.73 -1.25 6.22
N ASN A 66 2.85 -0.76 6.73
CA ASN A 66 3.17 0.66 6.82
C ASN A 66 4.69 0.88 6.79
N LEU A 67 5.12 2.14 6.69
CA LEU A 67 6.55 2.47 6.61
C LEU A 67 7.33 2.05 7.86
N SER A 68 6.77 2.26 9.05
CA SER A 68 7.41 1.86 10.31
C SER A 68 7.66 0.34 10.36
N GLY A 69 6.68 -0.46 9.96
CA GLY A 69 6.81 -1.92 9.86
C GLY A 69 7.86 -2.36 8.86
N MET A 70 7.91 -1.71 7.69
CA MET A 70 8.90 -1.99 6.66
C MET A 70 10.33 -1.72 7.18
N TYR A 71 10.56 -0.57 7.82
CA TYR A 71 11.90 -0.24 8.33
C TYR A 71 12.31 -1.10 9.52
N LYS A 72 11.36 -1.52 10.37
CA LYS A 72 11.61 -2.53 11.40
C LYS A 72 12.00 -3.88 10.78
N SER A 73 11.32 -4.31 9.72
CA SER A 73 11.70 -5.53 8.99
C SER A 73 13.09 -5.41 8.34
N ILE A 74 13.47 -4.23 7.84
CA ILE A 74 14.82 -3.96 7.33
C ILE A 74 15.87 -4.09 8.44
N GLU A 75 15.60 -3.58 9.65
CA GLU A 75 16.48 -3.74 10.79
C GLU A 75 16.70 -5.22 11.17
N GLU A 76 15.60 -5.99 11.22
CA GLU A 76 15.64 -7.43 11.52
C GLU A 76 16.41 -8.21 10.45
N LEU A 77 16.18 -7.90 9.17
CA LEU A 77 16.96 -8.49 8.06
C LEU A 77 18.45 -8.09 8.13
N GLY A 78 18.74 -6.86 8.53
CA GLY A 78 20.11 -6.41 8.78
C GLY A 78 20.83 -7.31 9.79
N LYS A 79 20.19 -7.61 10.91
CA LYS A 79 20.70 -8.51 11.96
C LYS A 79 20.85 -9.95 11.40
N LEU A 80 19.81 -10.46 10.74
CA LEU A 80 19.78 -11.83 10.20
C LEU A 80 20.92 -12.09 9.20
N PHE A 81 21.25 -11.12 8.35
CA PHE A 81 22.24 -11.25 7.29
C PHE A 81 23.59 -10.60 7.60
N ASN A 82 23.84 -10.16 8.83
CA ASN A 82 25.04 -9.41 9.26
C ASN A 82 25.26 -8.15 8.38
N LYS A 83 24.18 -7.38 8.16
CA LYS A 83 24.14 -6.17 7.34
C LYS A 83 23.59 -4.96 8.12
N GLU A 84 23.82 -4.91 9.43
CA GLU A 84 23.28 -3.89 10.33
C GLU A 84 23.67 -2.48 9.90
N LYS A 85 24.91 -2.29 9.38
CA LYS A 85 25.38 -1.00 8.89
C LYS A 85 24.55 -0.53 7.68
N GLN A 86 24.24 -1.43 6.75
CA GLN A 86 23.41 -1.12 5.58
C GLN A 86 21.97 -0.83 5.97
N ALA A 87 21.41 -1.62 6.89
CA ALA A 87 20.06 -1.38 7.44
C ALA A 87 19.99 -0.01 8.12
N LYS A 88 20.99 0.33 8.95
CA LYS A 88 21.06 1.64 9.62
C LYS A 88 21.06 2.81 8.64
N ILE A 89 21.83 2.74 7.55
CA ILE A 89 21.85 3.79 6.53
C ILE A 89 20.43 4.04 5.99
N LEU A 90 19.70 2.98 5.59
CA LEU A 90 18.34 3.09 5.07
C LEU A 90 17.37 3.66 6.12
N ILE A 91 17.53 3.29 7.40
CA ILE A 91 16.71 3.79 8.49
C ILE A 91 17.00 5.28 8.75
N ASP A 92 18.28 5.67 8.78
CA ASP A 92 18.67 7.06 8.99
C ASP A 92 18.17 7.97 7.84
N GLU A 93 18.25 7.49 6.59
CA GLU A 93 17.69 8.20 5.42
C GLU A 93 16.17 8.41 5.56
N TYR A 94 15.44 7.38 5.99
CA TYR A 94 14.00 7.47 6.26
C TYR A 94 13.69 8.49 7.36
N VAL A 95 14.39 8.41 8.49
CA VAL A 95 14.16 9.32 9.63
C VAL A 95 14.42 10.76 9.21
N ASN A 96 15.53 11.02 8.53
CA ASN A 96 15.88 12.37 8.06
C ASN A 96 14.84 12.90 7.08
N TYR A 97 14.43 12.09 6.09
CA TYR A 97 13.40 12.48 5.14
C TYR A 97 12.08 12.81 5.84
N MET A 98 11.60 11.93 6.74
CA MET A 98 10.33 12.14 7.44
C MET A 98 10.37 13.36 8.39
N THR A 99 11.51 13.65 9.00
CA THR A 99 11.68 14.85 9.81
C THR A 99 11.49 16.10 8.96
N SER A 100 12.26 16.22 7.87
CA SER A 100 12.16 17.37 6.96
C SER A 100 10.79 17.49 6.28
N PHE A 101 10.16 16.35 5.94
CA PHE A 101 8.84 16.34 5.32
C PHE A 101 7.76 16.87 6.28
N ARG A 102 7.76 16.44 7.55
CA ARG A 102 6.79 16.89 8.55
C ARG A 102 6.90 18.37 8.88
N GLU A 103 8.12 18.92 8.95
CA GLU A 103 8.35 20.33 9.23
C GLU A 103 7.65 21.26 8.24
N LYS A 104 7.47 20.83 6.99
CA LYS A 104 6.79 21.62 5.95
C LYS A 104 5.30 21.82 6.21
N TYR A 105 4.61 20.85 6.84
CA TYR A 105 3.14 20.79 6.86
C TYR A 105 2.51 20.80 8.24
N GLN A 106 3.30 20.87 9.32
CA GLN A 106 2.83 20.78 10.69
C GLN A 106 1.75 21.82 11.09
N ASN A 107 1.64 22.92 10.33
CA ASN A 107 0.69 24.01 10.58
C ASN A 107 -0.48 24.06 9.60
N ASN A 108 -0.56 23.09 8.66
CA ASN A 108 -1.62 23.09 7.65
C ASN A 108 -2.91 22.46 8.22
N VAL A 109 -4.05 22.89 7.69
CA VAL A 109 -5.34 22.26 7.98
C VAL A 109 -5.32 20.85 7.40
N SER A 110 -5.71 19.87 8.20
CA SER A 110 -5.76 18.47 7.79
C SER A 110 -7.05 18.17 7.02
N PRO A 111 -7.02 17.94 5.70
CA PRO A 111 -8.23 17.59 4.94
C PRO A 111 -8.70 16.18 5.30
N ARG A 112 -10.03 15.97 5.23
CA ARG A 112 -10.70 14.70 5.49
C ARG A 112 -10.69 13.86 4.21
N VAL A 113 -10.09 12.68 4.26
CA VAL A 113 -9.80 11.86 3.07
C VAL A 113 -10.55 10.53 3.13
N LEU A 114 -11.27 10.21 2.05
CA LEU A 114 -11.77 8.87 1.75
C LEU A 114 -10.81 8.17 0.80
N ILE A 115 -10.42 6.93 1.09
CA ILE A 115 -9.52 6.16 0.26
C ILE A 115 -10.22 4.89 -0.22
N LEU A 116 -10.35 4.73 -1.54
CA LEU A 116 -10.96 3.57 -2.18
C LEU A 116 -9.87 2.70 -2.81
N MET A 117 -9.81 1.45 -2.39
CA MET A 117 -8.96 0.42 -2.97
C MET A 117 -9.80 -0.44 -3.91
N GLY A 118 -9.63 -0.30 -5.21
CA GLY A 118 -10.31 -1.12 -6.21
C GLY A 118 -9.70 -2.52 -6.32
N LEU A 119 -10.56 -3.50 -6.49
CA LEU A 119 -10.22 -4.91 -6.59
C LEU A 119 -10.49 -5.43 -8.02
N PRO A 120 -9.75 -6.43 -8.49
CA PRO A 120 -10.10 -7.13 -9.72
C PRO A 120 -11.54 -7.67 -9.67
N GLY A 121 -12.27 -7.59 -10.78
CA GLY A 121 -13.64 -8.06 -10.86
C GLY A 121 -14.71 -7.00 -10.61
N GLY A 122 -14.34 -5.72 -10.48
CA GLY A 122 -15.31 -4.62 -10.42
C GLY A 122 -15.93 -4.43 -9.03
N SER A 123 -15.10 -4.35 -8.00
CA SER A 123 -15.49 -4.01 -6.64
C SER A 123 -14.41 -3.14 -5.99
N TYR A 124 -14.69 -2.59 -4.82
CA TYR A 124 -13.73 -1.81 -4.03
C TYR A 124 -14.00 -1.98 -2.53
N VAL A 125 -12.98 -1.68 -1.76
CA VAL A 125 -13.03 -1.58 -0.29
C VAL A 125 -12.49 -0.23 0.14
N VAL A 126 -12.82 0.21 1.35
CA VAL A 126 -12.26 1.41 1.95
C VAL A 126 -10.95 1.06 2.65
N ALA A 127 -9.89 1.79 2.31
CA ALA A 127 -8.61 1.68 2.99
C ALA A 127 -8.59 2.59 4.23
N THR A 128 -8.19 2.03 5.37
CA THR A 128 -8.09 2.73 6.66
C THR A 128 -6.67 3.24 6.91
N GLU A 129 -6.41 3.93 8.01
CA GLU A 129 -5.05 4.33 8.44
C GLU A 129 -4.14 3.12 8.73
N SER A 130 -4.69 1.94 9.01
CA SER A 130 -3.92 0.71 9.20
C SER A 130 -3.34 0.16 7.90
N SER A 131 -3.86 0.58 6.72
CA SER A 131 -3.31 0.23 5.42
C SER A 131 -2.10 1.08 5.05
N TYR A 132 -1.28 0.60 4.11
CA TYR A 132 -0.12 1.38 3.62
C TYR A 132 -0.52 2.74 3.03
N VAL A 133 -1.56 2.79 2.20
CA VAL A 133 -2.03 4.06 1.60
C VAL A 133 -2.59 4.99 2.67
N GLY A 134 -3.32 4.44 3.65
CA GLY A 134 -3.82 5.22 4.78
C GLY A 134 -2.69 5.76 5.66
N ASP A 135 -1.64 4.98 5.91
CA ASP A 135 -0.44 5.44 6.62
C ASP A 135 0.25 6.60 5.87
N LEU A 136 0.37 6.51 4.52
CA LEU A 136 0.92 7.60 3.72
C LEU A 136 0.07 8.87 3.81
N VAL A 137 -1.26 8.76 3.74
CA VAL A 137 -2.18 9.91 3.89
C VAL A 137 -2.00 10.56 5.27
N ARG A 138 -1.97 9.78 6.34
CA ARG A 138 -1.71 10.26 7.71
C ARG A 138 -0.34 10.94 7.84
N LEU A 139 0.70 10.34 7.25
CA LEU A 139 2.07 10.90 7.28
C LEU A 139 2.18 12.19 6.47
N ALA A 140 1.39 12.33 5.40
CA ALA A 140 1.27 13.56 4.63
C ALA A 140 0.36 14.63 5.29
N GLY A 141 -0.25 14.32 6.45
CA GLY A 141 -1.07 15.27 7.22
C GLY A 141 -2.57 15.25 6.87
N GLY A 142 -3.04 14.30 6.06
CA GLY A 142 -4.48 14.08 5.83
C GLY A 142 -5.12 13.26 6.96
N THR A 143 -6.41 13.42 7.16
CA THR A 143 -7.21 12.64 8.13
C THR A 143 -8.07 11.63 7.40
N ASN A 144 -7.82 10.32 7.57
CA ASN A 144 -8.70 9.28 7.05
C ASN A 144 -10.05 9.32 7.78
N ILE A 145 -11.16 9.40 7.04
CA ILE A 145 -12.50 9.52 7.64
C ILE A 145 -12.95 8.27 8.42
N TYR A 146 -12.26 7.15 8.25
CA TYR A 146 -12.52 5.90 8.99
C TYR A 146 -11.43 5.55 10.00
N GLY A 147 -10.47 6.45 10.25
CA GLY A 147 -9.40 6.24 11.22
C GLY A 147 -8.64 4.94 10.96
N ASP A 148 -8.27 4.24 12.03
CA ASP A 148 -7.53 2.97 11.97
C ASP A 148 -8.39 1.74 11.60
N GLY A 149 -9.74 1.92 11.46
CA GLY A 149 -10.66 0.84 11.10
C GLY A 149 -10.66 -0.31 12.13
N GLU A 150 -10.45 -0.02 13.40
CA GLU A 150 -10.30 -1.02 14.47
C GLU A 150 -9.16 -2.02 14.20
N GLY A 151 -8.07 -1.51 13.64
CA GLY A 151 -6.89 -2.30 13.28
C GLY A 151 -7.02 -3.10 11.97
N LYS A 152 -8.10 -2.90 11.20
CA LYS A 152 -8.29 -3.52 9.89
C LYS A 152 -7.72 -2.63 8.79
N ASP A 153 -6.93 -3.19 7.90
CA ASP A 153 -6.35 -2.46 6.76
C ASP A 153 -7.44 -2.00 5.77
N PHE A 154 -8.51 -2.80 5.63
CA PHE A 154 -9.62 -2.56 4.71
C PHE A 154 -10.96 -2.91 5.34
N ILE A 155 -11.98 -2.10 5.03
CA ILE A 155 -13.37 -2.30 5.50
C ILE A 155 -14.35 -2.18 4.33
N ASN A 156 -15.51 -2.85 4.46
CA ASN A 156 -16.63 -2.68 3.54
C ASN A 156 -17.57 -1.63 4.12
N VAL A 157 -17.88 -0.61 3.33
CA VAL A 157 -18.77 0.48 3.71
C VAL A 157 -19.71 0.77 2.54
N SER A 158 -20.99 1.08 2.82
CA SER A 158 -21.93 1.50 1.79
C SER A 158 -21.62 2.92 1.29
N VAL A 159 -21.96 3.22 0.04
CA VAL A 159 -21.74 4.57 -0.54
C VAL A 159 -22.51 5.64 0.26
N GLU A 160 -23.71 5.29 0.75
CA GLU A 160 -24.54 6.16 1.57
C GLU A 160 -23.89 6.50 2.91
N ASP A 161 -23.19 5.55 3.54
CA ASP A 161 -22.48 5.82 4.79
C ASP A 161 -21.19 6.63 4.53
N MET A 162 -20.52 6.41 3.41
CA MET A 162 -19.41 7.27 2.98
C MET A 162 -19.87 8.70 2.71
N LEU A 163 -21.04 8.87 2.07
CA LEU A 163 -21.63 10.19 1.82
C LEU A 163 -21.92 10.95 3.12
N LYS A 164 -22.46 10.28 4.14
CA LYS A 164 -22.70 10.89 5.47
C LYS A 164 -21.42 11.43 6.11
N GLN A 165 -20.28 10.80 5.85
CA GLN A 165 -18.99 11.27 6.36
C GLN A 165 -18.49 12.53 5.65
N ASN A 166 -18.97 12.82 4.44
CA ASN A 166 -18.65 13.97 3.61
C ASN A 166 -17.13 14.30 3.58
N PRO A 167 -16.31 13.47 2.91
CA PRO A 167 -14.88 13.72 2.79
C PRO A 167 -14.62 14.96 1.93
N ASP A 168 -13.52 15.67 2.23
CA ASP A 168 -13.03 16.79 1.41
C ASP A 168 -12.38 16.30 0.11
N ILE A 169 -11.76 15.10 0.17
CA ILE A 169 -10.98 14.50 -0.92
C ILE A 169 -11.30 13.01 -1.01
N ILE A 170 -11.44 12.50 -2.23
CA ILE A 170 -11.54 11.07 -2.52
C ILE A 170 -10.30 10.63 -3.29
N LEU A 171 -9.57 9.64 -2.75
CA LEU A 171 -8.45 9.00 -3.40
C LEU A 171 -8.85 7.61 -3.88
N ARG A 172 -8.50 7.26 -5.13
CA ARG A 172 -8.76 5.94 -5.71
C ARG A 172 -7.44 5.29 -6.09
N THR A 173 -7.26 4.06 -5.68
CA THR A 173 -6.09 3.24 -6.04
C THR A 173 -6.52 1.82 -6.39
N SER A 174 -5.60 0.97 -6.82
CA SER A 174 -5.91 -0.42 -7.19
C SER A 174 -5.00 -1.42 -6.50
N HIS A 175 -5.57 -2.57 -6.14
CA HIS A 175 -4.79 -3.70 -5.66
C HIS A 175 -3.98 -4.36 -6.79
N ALA A 176 -4.61 -4.57 -7.93
CA ALA A 176 -4.04 -5.15 -9.14
C ALA A 176 -4.79 -4.65 -10.37
N MET A 177 -4.30 -4.93 -11.57
CA MET A 177 -4.97 -4.59 -12.83
C MET A 177 -5.40 -3.10 -12.92
N PRO A 178 -4.48 -2.14 -12.68
CA PRO A 178 -4.82 -0.73 -12.46
C PRO A 178 -5.69 -0.14 -13.57
N LYS A 179 -5.42 -0.47 -14.83
CA LYS A 179 -6.21 0.04 -15.97
C LYS A 179 -7.69 -0.36 -15.87
N GLN A 180 -7.96 -1.64 -15.64
CA GLN A 180 -9.34 -2.17 -15.55
C GLN A 180 -10.06 -1.62 -14.30
N VAL A 181 -9.36 -1.51 -13.19
CA VAL A 181 -9.91 -0.96 -11.94
C VAL A 181 -10.27 0.52 -12.12
N MET A 182 -9.43 1.32 -12.77
CA MET A 182 -9.74 2.73 -13.03
C MET A 182 -10.91 2.90 -14.02
N GLU A 183 -11.01 2.05 -15.04
CA GLU A 183 -12.18 2.00 -15.94
C GLU A 183 -13.46 1.67 -15.15
N TYR A 184 -13.41 0.72 -14.21
CA TYR A 184 -14.52 0.42 -13.32
C TYR A 184 -14.88 1.61 -12.44
N PHE A 185 -13.93 2.27 -11.80
CA PHE A 185 -14.20 3.47 -10.99
C PHE A 185 -14.86 4.59 -11.81
N GLN A 186 -14.41 4.82 -13.04
CA GLN A 186 -15.03 5.80 -13.93
C GLN A 186 -16.50 5.48 -14.21
N GLN A 187 -16.83 4.21 -14.49
CA GLN A 187 -18.20 3.75 -14.69
C GLN A 187 -19.03 3.86 -13.41
N GLU A 188 -18.51 3.41 -12.28
CA GLU A 188 -19.19 3.47 -10.98
C GLU A 188 -19.52 4.91 -10.59
N PHE A 189 -18.56 5.82 -10.68
CA PHE A 189 -18.77 7.23 -10.35
C PHE A 189 -19.70 7.96 -11.33
N SER A 190 -19.77 7.50 -12.59
CA SER A 190 -20.68 8.09 -13.59
C SER A 190 -22.12 7.56 -13.48
N ASN A 191 -22.30 6.28 -13.18
CA ASN A 191 -23.59 5.61 -13.23
C ASN A 191 -24.33 5.64 -11.89
N ASN A 192 -23.61 5.64 -10.77
CA ASN A 192 -24.21 5.66 -9.45
C ASN A 192 -24.41 7.11 -8.97
N GLN A 193 -25.66 7.56 -8.99
CA GLN A 193 -26.04 8.94 -8.65
C GLN A 193 -25.65 9.35 -7.22
N THR A 194 -25.44 8.40 -6.30
CA THR A 194 -25.02 8.72 -4.93
C THR A 194 -23.63 9.35 -4.92
N TRP A 195 -22.70 8.92 -5.80
CA TRP A 195 -21.39 9.56 -5.92
C TRP A 195 -21.47 11.03 -6.35
N GLN A 196 -22.46 11.39 -7.16
CA GLN A 196 -22.65 12.78 -7.62
C GLN A 196 -23.11 13.72 -6.48
N GLN A 197 -23.49 13.19 -5.32
CA GLN A 197 -23.90 13.99 -4.17
C GLN A 197 -22.71 14.41 -3.29
N PHE A 198 -21.55 13.74 -3.41
CA PHE A 198 -20.35 14.10 -2.65
C PHE A 198 -19.83 15.48 -3.04
N ASP A 199 -19.50 16.31 -2.05
CA ASP A 199 -18.90 17.61 -2.32
C ASP A 199 -17.51 17.47 -2.97
N ALA A 200 -16.75 16.46 -2.60
CA ALA A 200 -15.48 16.13 -3.25
C ALA A 200 -15.65 15.86 -4.77
N VAL A 201 -16.73 15.17 -5.19
CA VAL A 201 -17.01 14.92 -6.62
C VAL A 201 -17.43 16.20 -7.33
N LYS A 202 -18.33 17.00 -6.75
CA LYS A 202 -18.79 18.29 -7.30
C LYS A 202 -17.65 19.29 -7.50
N ASN A 203 -16.67 19.26 -6.58
CA ASN A 203 -15.53 20.15 -6.58
C ASN A 203 -14.30 19.58 -7.32
N ASN A 204 -14.43 18.47 -8.05
CA ASN A 204 -13.34 17.80 -8.77
C ASN A 204 -12.16 17.38 -7.89
N LYS A 205 -12.41 17.06 -6.60
CA LYS A 205 -11.42 16.58 -5.63
C LYS A 205 -11.39 15.05 -5.52
N VAL A 206 -11.43 14.37 -6.67
CA VAL A 206 -11.31 12.92 -6.80
C VAL A 206 -10.05 12.63 -7.60
N TYR A 207 -9.11 11.90 -7.01
CA TYR A 207 -7.79 11.66 -7.60
C TYR A 207 -7.49 10.16 -7.74
N ASP A 208 -7.00 9.78 -8.92
CA ASP A 208 -6.50 8.44 -9.20
C ASP A 208 -5.00 8.36 -8.85
N LEU A 209 -4.67 7.51 -7.90
CA LEU A 209 -3.30 7.36 -7.42
C LEU A 209 -2.51 6.34 -8.24
N ASN A 210 -1.25 6.66 -8.49
CA ASN A 210 -0.35 5.75 -9.19
C ASN A 210 -0.05 4.49 -8.35
N ASN A 211 -0.41 3.34 -8.87
CA ASN A 211 -0.27 2.05 -8.20
C ASN A 211 1.18 1.68 -7.85
N GLU A 212 2.16 2.24 -8.53
CA GLU A 212 3.58 2.05 -8.23
C GLU A 212 3.96 2.61 -6.84
N TYR A 213 3.28 3.67 -6.39
CA TYR A 213 3.55 4.32 -5.10
C TYR A 213 2.53 3.93 -4.03
N PHE A 214 1.29 3.63 -4.46
CA PHE A 214 0.11 3.48 -3.61
C PHE A 214 -0.52 2.08 -3.71
N GLY A 215 0.32 1.04 -3.78
CA GLY A 215 -0.12 -0.34 -3.74
C GLY A 215 -0.51 -0.82 -2.33
N MET A 216 -0.62 -2.13 -2.17
CA MET A 216 -1.03 -2.76 -0.90
C MET A 216 0.07 -2.85 0.16
N SER A 217 1.34 -2.66 -0.22
CA SER A 217 2.48 -2.85 0.67
C SER A 217 3.45 -1.68 0.60
N ALA A 218 4.03 -1.35 1.73
CA ALA A 218 5.09 -0.35 1.85
C ALA A 218 6.26 -0.71 0.93
N ASN A 219 6.80 0.29 0.25
CA ASN A 219 7.90 0.15 -0.69
C ASN A 219 8.79 1.39 -0.71
N PHE A 220 9.93 1.32 -1.37
CA PHE A 220 10.92 2.42 -1.41
C PHE A 220 10.50 3.63 -2.26
N ASN A 221 9.37 3.56 -2.99
CA ASN A 221 8.83 4.71 -3.71
C ASN A 221 7.95 5.62 -2.83
N TYR A 222 7.88 5.38 -1.52
CA TYR A 222 7.04 6.12 -0.57
C TYR A 222 7.28 7.64 -0.60
N GLN A 223 8.51 8.09 -0.87
CA GLN A 223 8.84 9.51 -0.97
C GLN A 223 8.04 10.18 -2.10
N LYS A 224 8.00 9.56 -3.29
CA LYS A 224 7.17 10.04 -4.41
C LYS A 224 5.67 10.00 -4.07
N GLY A 225 5.25 8.98 -3.30
CA GLY A 225 3.89 8.90 -2.79
C GLY A 225 3.56 10.08 -1.87
N LEU A 226 4.42 10.39 -0.92
CA LEU A 226 4.24 11.53 0.00
C LEU A 226 4.26 12.87 -0.74
N GLU A 227 5.17 13.09 -1.70
CA GLU A 227 5.22 14.28 -2.55
C GLU A 227 3.94 14.43 -3.41
N THR A 228 3.41 13.32 -3.94
CA THR A 228 2.13 13.33 -4.66
C THR A 228 0.98 13.73 -3.74
N LEU A 229 0.92 13.17 -2.53
CA LEU A 229 -0.12 13.51 -1.55
C LEU A 229 0.01 14.96 -1.09
N GLU A 230 1.21 15.48 -0.93
CA GLU A 230 1.46 16.90 -0.63
C GLU A 230 0.74 17.80 -1.63
N GLY A 231 0.95 17.59 -2.93
CA GLY A 231 0.29 18.35 -3.98
C GLY A 231 -1.24 18.20 -3.96
N ILE A 232 -1.75 16.99 -3.72
CA ILE A 232 -3.20 16.75 -3.65
C ILE A 232 -3.84 17.41 -2.43
N LEU A 233 -3.21 17.32 -1.26
CA LEU A 233 -3.78 17.78 0.01
C LEU A 233 -3.70 19.31 0.18
N TYR A 234 -2.68 19.98 -0.41
CA TYR A 234 -2.36 21.36 -0.05
C TYR A 234 -2.22 22.34 -1.24
N GLU A 235 -1.78 21.89 -2.43
CA GLU A 235 -1.51 22.81 -3.54
C GLU A 235 -2.74 23.11 -4.41
N ASN A 236 -3.78 22.28 -4.35
CA ASN A 236 -5.01 22.45 -5.13
C ASN A 236 -6.18 23.03 -4.31
N ASN A 237 -5.88 23.73 -3.22
CA ASN A 237 -6.88 24.38 -2.37
C ASN A 237 -6.92 25.90 -2.57
#